data_334cba6741f56e3ff9378351c9e02346
#
_entry.id   334cba6741f56e3ff9378351c9e02346
#
_cell.length_a   1.000
_cell.length_b   1.000
_cell.length_c   1.000
_cell.angle_alpha   90.00
_cell.angle_beta   90.00
_cell.angle_gamma   90.00
#
_symmetry.space_group_name_H-M   'P 1'
#
loop_
_entity.id
_entity.type
_entity.pdbx_description
1 polymer ?
#
loop_
_entity_poly.entity_id
_entity_poly.type
_entity_poly.pdbx_seq_one_letter_code
_entity_poly.pdbx_strand_id
1 'polypeptide(L)'
;MLVSIRSIMVDVAMVGAGQTKFGNHPLGLKGMWAEAIEKAVQSVDNGFDSTDVEEAFIGSIAFGGSQLGNTAALLTEHSGMEGVSVRRVENACASSGFALRDAWMAIKSGQADVVVAGGIEKMNDLSASRKRYWLGVSGDTEWERLAGLTFPGTYALTARRYFHEFDSTHDDLVHVSVKNHMHGFENEVAHLRKRVTF
;
A
#
# COMPACT_ATOMS: atom_id res chain seq x y z
N MET A 1 -28.90 22.69 -1.57
CA MET A 1 -29.81 21.57 -1.25
C MET A 1 -29.22 20.83 -0.08
N LEU A 2 -29.77 20.98 1.12
CA LEU A 2 -29.33 20.27 2.31
C LEU A 2 -30.03 18.91 2.31
N VAL A 3 -29.25 17.84 2.06
CA VAL A 3 -29.75 16.46 2.16
C VAL A 3 -29.52 16.00 3.61
N SER A 4 -30.60 15.82 4.37
CA SER A 4 -30.53 15.18 5.68
C SER A 4 -30.32 13.69 5.49
N ILE A 5 -29.12 13.20 5.80
CA ILE A 5 -28.83 11.77 5.82
C ILE A 5 -29.20 11.24 7.20
N ARG A 6 -30.21 10.37 7.29
CA ARG A 6 -30.36 9.50 8.46
C ARG A 6 -29.16 8.57 8.49
N SER A 7 -28.30 8.71 9.48
CA SER A 7 -27.19 7.83 9.74
C SER A 7 -27.76 6.45 10.14
N ILE A 8 -27.83 5.53 9.18
CA ILE A 8 -27.85 4.11 9.53
C ILE A 8 -26.42 3.80 9.93
N MET A 9 -26.21 3.51 11.20
CA MET A 9 -24.90 3.08 11.71
C MET A 9 -24.65 1.64 11.22
N VAL A 10 -24.11 1.51 10.02
CA VAL A 10 -23.61 0.22 9.51
C VAL A 10 -22.22 0.01 10.09
N ASP A 11 -22.00 -1.08 10.81
CA ASP A 11 -20.66 -1.47 11.25
C ASP A 11 -19.92 -2.13 10.08
N VAL A 12 -18.67 -1.70 9.86
CA VAL A 12 -17.81 -2.26 8.81
C VAL A 12 -16.81 -3.18 9.47
N ALA A 13 -16.75 -4.42 8.99
CA ALA A 13 -15.82 -5.42 9.48
C ALA A 13 -14.81 -5.80 8.37
N MET A 14 -13.58 -6.08 8.75
CA MET A 14 -12.59 -6.71 7.89
C MET A 14 -12.70 -8.23 8.09
N VAL A 15 -13.14 -8.95 7.09
CA VAL A 15 -13.45 -10.38 7.18
C VAL A 15 -12.31 -11.28 6.66
N GLY A 16 -11.42 -10.75 5.83
CA GLY A 16 -10.28 -11.49 5.29
C GLY A 16 -9.10 -10.59 5.01
N ALA A 17 -7.89 -11.12 5.06
CA ALA A 17 -6.67 -10.41 4.74
C ALA A 17 -5.63 -11.33 4.08
N GLY A 18 -4.93 -10.83 3.06
CA GLY A 18 -3.89 -11.56 2.35
C GLY A 18 -2.72 -10.69 1.98
N GLN A 19 -1.54 -11.28 1.93
CA GLN A 19 -0.30 -10.58 1.63
C GLN A 19 0.69 -11.48 0.92
N THR A 20 1.39 -10.94 -0.08
CA THR A 20 2.55 -11.59 -0.67
C THR A 20 3.80 -11.38 0.18
N LYS A 21 4.82 -12.20 -0.01
CA LYS A 21 6.12 -11.97 0.59
C LYS A 21 6.80 -10.77 -0.04
N PHE A 22 7.39 -9.91 0.80
CA PHE A 22 8.20 -8.79 0.32
C PHE A 22 9.56 -9.24 -0.21
N GLY A 23 10.01 -8.65 -1.29
CA GLY A 23 11.32 -8.93 -1.89
C GLY A 23 11.27 -9.03 -3.40
N ASN A 24 12.19 -9.80 -3.98
CA ASN A 24 12.17 -10.15 -5.39
C ASN A 24 11.12 -11.22 -5.61
N HIS A 25 9.97 -10.83 -6.12
CA HIS A 25 8.86 -11.72 -6.34
C HIS A 25 8.89 -12.27 -7.78
N PRO A 26 8.79 -13.59 -8.00
CA PRO A 26 8.89 -14.18 -9.34
C PRO A 26 7.71 -13.84 -10.25
N LEU A 27 6.55 -13.57 -9.65
CA LEU A 27 5.34 -13.23 -10.40
C LEU A 27 5.33 -11.76 -10.83
N GLY A 28 4.65 -11.48 -11.95
CA GLY A 28 4.29 -10.13 -12.36
C GLY A 28 3.21 -9.52 -11.47
N LEU A 29 2.82 -8.26 -11.73
CA LEU A 29 1.76 -7.56 -10.96
C LEU A 29 0.49 -8.38 -10.82
N LYS A 30 0.00 -8.96 -11.92
CA LYS A 30 -1.23 -9.77 -11.91
C LYS A 30 -1.13 -10.97 -10.97
N GLY A 31 -0.04 -11.73 -11.07
CA GLY A 31 0.14 -12.91 -10.22
C GLY A 31 0.34 -12.57 -8.74
N MET A 32 1.05 -11.47 -8.43
CA MET A 32 1.18 -10.99 -7.05
C MET A 32 -0.18 -10.57 -6.47
N TRP A 33 -0.99 -9.89 -7.26
CA TRP A 33 -2.33 -9.51 -6.84
C TRP A 33 -3.22 -10.73 -6.60
N ALA A 34 -3.24 -11.67 -7.55
CA ALA A 34 -4.01 -12.91 -7.43
C ALA A 34 -3.61 -13.72 -6.19
N GLU A 35 -2.30 -13.86 -5.91
CA GLU A 35 -1.79 -14.51 -4.69
C GLU A 35 -2.30 -13.83 -3.40
N ALA A 36 -2.29 -12.49 -3.37
CA ALA A 36 -2.78 -11.76 -2.21
C ALA A 36 -4.30 -11.93 -2.01
N ILE A 37 -5.07 -11.90 -3.09
CA ILE A 37 -6.53 -12.13 -3.06
C ILE A 37 -6.84 -13.58 -2.65
N GLU A 38 -6.17 -14.56 -3.20
CA GLU A 38 -6.35 -15.96 -2.82
C GLU A 38 -6.13 -16.15 -1.30
N LYS A 39 -5.06 -15.59 -0.76
CA LYS A 39 -4.79 -15.64 0.69
C LYS A 39 -5.85 -14.90 1.51
N ALA A 40 -6.37 -13.78 1.00
CA ALA A 40 -7.43 -13.05 1.68
C ALA A 40 -8.72 -13.90 1.73
N VAL A 41 -9.12 -14.50 0.63
CA VAL A 41 -10.28 -15.41 0.55
C VAL A 41 -10.11 -16.61 1.47
N GLN A 42 -8.93 -17.25 1.46
CA GLN A 42 -8.64 -18.40 2.33
C GLN A 42 -8.64 -18.06 3.83
N SER A 43 -8.45 -16.79 4.19
CA SER A 43 -8.47 -16.33 5.58
C SER A 43 -9.86 -16.05 6.13
N VAL A 44 -10.91 -16.19 5.31
CA VAL A 44 -12.31 -16.00 5.75
C VAL A 44 -12.84 -17.28 6.39
N ASP A 45 -13.20 -17.23 7.67
CA ASP A 45 -13.55 -18.41 8.48
C ASP A 45 -14.69 -19.26 7.91
N ASN A 46 -15.70 -18.62 7.32
CA ASN A 46 -16.90 -19.31 6.80
C ASN A 46 -16.90 -19.48 5.27
N GLY A 47 -15.75 -19.26 4.63
CA GLY A 47 -15.65 -19.21 3.18
C GLY A 47 -16.11 -17.87 2.61
N PHE A 48 -15.78 -17.63 1.36
CA PHE A 48 -16.09 -16.41 0.65
C PHE A 48 -16.18 -16.70 -0.86
N ASP A 49 -17.20 -16.16 -1.52
CA ASP A 49 -17.32 -16.22 -2.96
C ASP A 49 -16.88 -14.87 -3.56
N SER A 50 -15.93 -14.90 -4.49
CA SER A 50 -15.45 -13.70 -5.16
C SER A 50 -16.53 -12.99 -5.98
N THR A 51 -17.61 -13.67 -6.33
CA THR A 51 -18.77 -13.09 -7.01
C THR A 51 -19.61 -12.18 -6.11
N ASP A 52 -19.43 -12.24 -4.78
CA ASP A 52 -20.08 -11.34 -3.84
C ASP A 52 -19.43 -9.96 -3.79
N VAL A 53 -18.25 -9.78 -4.40
CA VAL A 53 -17.55 -8.47 -4.44
C VAL A 53 -18.26 -7.51 -5.39
N GLU A 54 -18.68 -6.38 -4.89
CA GLU A 54 -19.39 -5.35 -5.65
C GLU A 54 -18.49 -4.21 -6.10
N GLU A 55 -17.48 -3.86 -5.28
CA GLU A 55 -16.49 -2.84 -5.60
C GLU A 55 -15.07 -3.24 -5.18
N ALA A 56 -14.07 -2.67 -5.86
CA ALA A 56 -12.68 -2.82 -5.48
C ALA A 56 -11.90 -1.51 -5.60
N PHE A 57 -11.08 -1.21 -4.58
CA PHE A 57 -10.20 -0.05 -4.53
C PHE A 57 -8.76 -0.52 -4.43
N ILE A 58 -7.94 -0.16 -5.42
CA ILE A 58 -6.56 -0.67 -5.53
C ILE A 58 -5.57 0.48 -5.50
N GLY A 59 -4.82 0.57 -4.41
CA GLY A 59 -3.75 1.54 -4.22
C GLY A 59 -2.52 1.19 -5.06
N SER A 60 -2.09 2.10 -5.93
CA SER A 60 -0.86 1.94 -6.71
C SER A 60 -0.44 3.26 -7.34
N ILE A 61 0.84 3.59 -7.26
CA ILE A 61 1.46 4.65 -8.05
C ILE A 61 1.85 4.17 -9.46
N ALA A 62 1.74 2.87 -9.72
CA ALA A 62 2.19 2.19 -10.93
C ALA A 62 3.71 2.36 -11.19
N PHE A 63 4.48 2.00 -10.20
CA PHE A 63 5.93 2.12 -10.18
C PHE A 63 6.58 1.51 -11.43
N GLY A 64 7.49 2.25 -12.02
CA GLY A 64 8.17 1.82 -13.25
C GLY A 64 7.36 2.01 -14.53
N GLY A 65 6.11 2.43 -14.45
CA GLY A 65 5.26 2.69 -15.60
C GLY A 65 4.82 1.44 -16.37
N SER A 66 5.00 0.26 -15.81
CA SER A 66 4.66 -1.00 -16.50
C SER A 66 3.15 -1.16 -16.76
N GLN A 67 2.33 -0.57 -15.93
CA GLN A 67 0.88 -0.55 -16.08
C GLN A 67 0.32 0.76 -15.48
N LEU A 68 0.34 1.85 -16.26
CA LEU A 68 -0.17 3.16 -15.82
C LEU A 68 -1.69 3.27 -15.97
N GLY A 69 -2.22 2.85 -17.11
CA GLY A 69 -3.64 2.90 -17.39
C GLY A 69 -4.37 1.60 -17.03
N ASN A 70 -5.61 1.71 -16.55
CA ASN A 70 -6.49 0.57 -16.22
C ASN A 70 -5.88 -0.49 -15.29
N THR A 71 -4.92 -0.12 -14.46
CA THR A 71 -4.23 -1.06 -13.55
C THR A 71 -5.23 -1.84 -12.72
N ALA A 72 -6.22 -1.16 -12.14
CA ALA A 72 -7.19 -1.79 -11.26
C ALA A 72 -8.06 -2.80 -12.01
N ALA A 73 -8.64 -2.44 -13.15
CA ALA A 73 -9.46 -3.37 -13.95
C ALA A 73 -8.69 -4.62 -14.38
N LEU A 74 -7.43 -4.43 -14.81
CA LEU A 74 -6.57 -5.55 -15.21
C LEU A 74 -6.28 -6.53 -14.06
N LEU A 75 -6.17 -6.03 -12.84
CA LEU A 75 -5.89 -6.85 -11.65
C LEU A 75 -7.14 -7.60 -11.19
N THR A 76 -8.30 -6.93 -11.16
CA THR A 76 -9.56 -7.57 -10.77
C THR A 76 -10.00 -8.64 -11.75
N GLU A 77 -9.92 -8.38 -13.06
CA GLU A 77 -10.19 -9.39 -14.09
C GLU A 77 -9.31 -10.64 -13.88
N HIS A 78 -8.02 -10.46 -13.61
CA HIS A 78 -7.09 -11.58 -13.42
C HIS A 78 -7.30 -12.37 -12.11
N SER A 79 -8.00 -11.81 -11.15
CA SER A 79 -8.32 -12.45 -9.86
C SER A 79 -9.75 -12.99 -9.75
N GLY A 80 -10.46 -13.12 -10.89
CA GLY A 80 -11.81 -13.70 -10.94
C GLY A 80 -12.92 -12.74 -10.47
N MET A 81 -12.65 -11.45 -10.45
CA MET A 81 -13.63 -10.40 -10.11
C MET A 81 -14.06 -9.64 -11.38
N GLU A 82 -14.49 -10.37 -12.39
CA GLU A 82 -14.96 -9.79 -13.64
C GLU A 82 -16.28 -9.03 -13.44
N GLY A 83 -16.38 -7.85 -14.04
CA GLY A 83 -17.58 -7.02 -13.95
C GLY A 83 -17.70 -6.17 -12.67
N VAL A 84 -16.79 -6.32 -11.72
CA VAL A 84 -16.75 -5.52 -10.49
C VAL A 84 -16.39 -4.06 -10.80
N SER A 85 -17.10 -3.13 -10.16
CA SER A 85 -16.73 -1.71 -10.22
C SER A 85 -15.38 -1.51 -9.54
N VAL A 86 -14.38 -1.03 -10.27
CA VAL A 86 -13.02 -0.91 -9.72
C VAL A 86 -12.38 0.43 -10.05
N ARG A 87 -11.59 0.94 -9.10
CA ARG A 87 -10.78 2.14 -9.33
C ARG A 87 -9.41 2.03 -8.70
N ARG A 88 -8.45 2.65 -9.38
CA ARG A 88 -7.13 2.87 -8.81
C ARG A 88 -7.14 4.10 -7.92
N VAL A 89 -6.59 3.97 -6.74
CA VAL A 89 -6.39 5.05 -5.78
C VAL A 89 -4.90 5.41 -5.73
N GLU A 90 -4.57 6.67 -5.81
CA GLU A 90 -3.20 7.14 -5.76
C GLU A 90 -3.05 8.28 -4.74
N ASN A 91 -2.17 8.12 -3.78
CA ASN A 91 -1.67 9.15 -2.88
C ASN A 91 -0.27 8.72 -2.37
N ALA A 92 0.64 8.51 -3.30
CA ALA A 92 2.00 8.04 -3.04
C ALA A 92 2.02 6.84 -2.07
N CYS A 93 2.81 6.90 -1.00
CA CYS A 93 2.93 5.83 -0.01
C CYS A 93 1.62 5.56 0.76
N ALA A 94 0.68 6.49 0.77
CA ALA A 94 -0.61 6.36 1.45
C ALA A 94 -1.72 5.77 0.56
N SER A 95 -1.44 5.39 -0.69
CA SER A 95 -2.45 4.95 -1.66
C SER A 95 -3.35 3.84 -1.13
N SER A 96 -2.79 2.80 -0.50
CA SER A 96 -3.58 1.70 0.06
C SER A 96 -4.40 2.10 1.29
N GLY A 97 -3.90 3.04 2.09
CA GLY A 97 -4.66 3.61 3.21
C GLY A 97 -5.90 4.37 2.71
N PHE A 98 -5.78 5.12 1.62
CA PHE A 98 -6.92 5.77 0.98
C PHE A 98 -7.85 4.77 0.31
N ALA A 99 -7.34 3.71 -0.31
CA ALA A 99 -8.16 2.64 -0.85
C ALA A 99 -9.02 1.97 0.25
N LEU A 100 -8.45 1.71 1.42
CA LEU A 100 -9.19 1.18 2.57
C LEU A 100 -10.23 2.18 3.09
N ARG A 101 -9.90 3.48 3.13
CA ARG A 101 -10.84 4.53 3.51
C ARG A 101 -12.02 4.60 2.52
N ASP A 102 -11.75 4.52 1.23
CA ASP A 102 -12.78 4.58 0.20
C ASP A 102 -13.70 3.34 0.27
N ALA A 103 -13.16 2.15 0.51
CA ALA A 103 -13.92 0.94 0.79
C ALA A 103 -14.84 1.09 2.01
N TRP A 104 -14.30 1.61 3.11
CA TRP A 104 -15.09 1.91 4.30
C TRP A 104 -16.23 2.89 4.00
N MET A 105 -15.97 3.92 3.21
CA MET A 105 -16.98 4.90 2.82
C MET A 105 -18.06 4.30 1.90
N ALA A 106 -17.68 3.42 0.96
CA ALA A 106 -18.63 2.74 0.08
C ALA A 106 -19.64 1.92 0.90
N ILE A 107 -19.16 1.14 1.87
CA ILE A 107 -20.04 0.35 2.77
C ILE A 107 -20.87 1.28 3.66
N LYS A 108 -20.28 2.29 4.27
CA LYS A 108 -20.99 3.23 5.15
C LYS A 108 -22.09 4.03 4.43
N SER A 109 -21.90 4.30 3.15
CA SER A 109 -22.91 5.01 2.33
C SER A 109 -24.02 4.09 1.81
N GLY A 110 -23.89 2.77 1.97
CA GLY A 110 -24.82 1.79 1.40
C GLY A 110 -24.65 1.62 -0.11
N GLN A 111 -23.51 2.01 -0.66
CA GLN A 111 -23.19 1.84 -2.08
C GLN A 111 -22.81 0.40 -2.41
N ALA A 112 -22.19 -0.29 -1.45
CA ALA A 112 -21.80 -1.69 -1.56
C ALA A 112 -21.84 -2.36 -0.19
N ASP A 113 -22.07 -3.66 -0.17
CA ASP A 113 -22.05 -4.49 1.03
C ASP A 113 -20.71 -5.24 1.19
N VAL A 114 -20.08 -5.62 0.07
CA VAL A 114 -18.82 -6.35 0.04
C VAL A 114 -17.81 -5.66 -0.88
N VAL A 115 -16.70 -5.25 -0.31
CA VAL A 115 -15.68 -4.45 -0.99
C VAL A 115 -14.28 -5.02 -0.78
N VAL A 116 -13.48 -5.06 -1.84
CA VAL A 116 -12.05 -5.36 -1.76
C VAL A 116 -11.24 -4.07 -1.73
N ALA A 117 -10.35 -3.94 -0.75
CA ALA A 117 -9.36 -2.87 -0.70
C ALA A 117 -7.95 -3.44 -0.59
N GLY A 118 -7.02 -2.93 -1.35
CA GLY A 118 -5.64 -3.39 -1.29
C GLY A 118 -4.68 -2.45 -1.99
N GLY A 119 -3.45 -2.90 -2.17
CA GLY A 119 -2.46 -2.15 -2.95
C GLY A 119 -1.34 -3.03 -3.45
N ILE A 120 -0.70 -2.58 -4.51
CA ILE A 120 0.35 -3.32 -5.17
C ILE A 120 1.40 -2.40 -5.80
N GLU A 121 2.65 -2.78 -5.62
CA GLU A 121 3.80 -2.17 -6.32
C GLU A 121 4.87 -3.21 -6.61
N LYS A 122 5.46 -3.17 -7.79
CA LYS A 122 6.58 -4.05 -8.17
C LYS A 122 7.84 -3.23 -8.46
N MET A 123 8.49 -2.77 -7.39
CA MET A 123 9.63 -1.86 -7.46
C MET A 123 10.97 -2.56 -7.67
N ASN A 124 11.12 -3.80 -7.19
CA ASN A 124 12.42 -4.45 -7.12
C ASN A 124 13.03 -4.82 -8.48
N ASP A 125 12.21 -4.91 -9.51
CA ASP A 125 12.65 -5.19 -10.89
C ASP A 125 13.34 -3.98 -11.54
N LEU A 126 13.27 -2.81 -10.94
CA LEU A 126 13.85 -1.59 -11.48
C LEU A 126 15.32 -1.42 -11.05
N SER A 127 16.13 -0.85 -11.94
CA SER A 127 17.47 -0.39 -11.60
C SER A 127 17.43 0.71 -10.51
N ALA A 128 18.52 0.91 -9.80
CA ALA A 128 18.61 1.92 -8.74
C ALA A 128 18.27 3.33 -9.23
N SER A 129 18.70 3.70 -10.44
CA SER A 129 18.38 5.02 -11.02
C SER A 129 16.90 5.18 -11.33
N ARG A 130 16.26 4.14 -11.88
CA ARG A 130 14.81 4.14 -12.14
C ARG A 130 13.99 4.16 -10.84
N LYS A 131 14.41 3.40 -9.81
CA LYS A 131 13.78 3.48 -8.49
C LYS A 131 13.84 4.90 -7.92
N ARG A 132 15.01 5.54 -7.98
CA ARG A 132 15.17 6.94 -7.52
C ARG A 132 14.24 7.89 -8.27
N TYR A 133 14.16 7.75 -9.59
CA TYR A 133 13.27 8.57 -10.41
C TYR A 133 11.81 8.44 -9.99
N TRP A 134 11.31 7.20 -9.89
CA TRP A 134 9.90 6.92 -9.55
C TRP A 134 9.56 7.27 -8.11
N LEU A 135 10.46 7.08 -7.17
CA LEU A 135 10.27 7.58 -5.80
C LEU A 135 10.19 9.11 -5.78
N GLY A 136 11.05 9.76 -6.56
CA GLY A 136 11.09 11.23 -6.63
C GLY A 136 9.81 11.87 -7.18
N VAL A 137 8.99 11.14 -7.97
CA VAL A 137 7.72 11.70 -8.47
C VAL A 137 6.68 11.98 -7.37
N SER A 138 6.88 11.43 -6.18
CA SER A 138 6.05 11.71 -5.01
C SER A 138 6.42 12.99 -4.27
N GLY A 139 7.55 13.60 -4.58
CA GLY A 139 7.96 14.90 -4.06
C GLY A 139 7.56 16.03 -4.99
N ASP A 140 7.69 17.27 -4.50
CA ASP A 140 7.51 18.45 -5.34
C ASP A 140 8.52 18.44 -6.48
N THR A 141 8.00 18.53 -7.72
CA THR A 141 8.86 18.40 -8.90
C THR A 141 9.82 19.58 -9.04
N GLU A 142 9.38 20.79 -8.77
CA GLU A 142 10.16 22.00 -8.99
C GLU A 142 11.21 22.23 -7.89
N TRP A 143 10.80 22.05 -6.64
CA TRP A 143 11.63 22.41 -5.48
C TRP A 143 12.43 21.25 -4.88
N GLU A 144 11.96 20.03 -5.07
CA GLU A 144 12.59 18.84 -4.47
C GLU A 144 13.23 17.94 -5.52
N ARG A 145 12.43 17.41 -6.44
CA ARG A 145 12.89 16.40 -7.38
C ARG A 145 13.94 16.92 -8.35
N LEU A 146 13.71 18.08 -8.99
CA LEU A 146 14.67 18.68 -9.92
C LEU A 146 15.90 19.22 -9.20
N ALA A 147 15.80 19.57 -7.93
CA ALA A 147 16.93 19.91 -7.08
C ALA A 147 17.76 18.69 -6.63
N GLY A 148 17.34 17.48 -6.98
CA GLY A 148 18.06 16.24 -6.67
C GLY A 148 17.78 15.67 -5.28
N LEU A 149 16.75 16.16 -4.58
CA LEU A 149 16.36 15.63 -3.27
C LEU A 149 15.89 14.17 -3.40
N THR A 150 16.22 13.38 -2.39
CA THR A 150 15.80 11.98 -2.28
C THR A 150 15.07 11.77 -0.96
N PHE A 151 14.23 10.74 -0.85
CA PHE A 151 13.57 10.44 0.42
C PHE A 151 14.54 10.27 1.60
N PRO A 152 15.63 9.48 1.50
CA PRO A 152 16.62 9.44 2.57
C PRO A 152 17.23 10.83 2.90
N GLY A 153 17.46 11.67 1.88
CA GLY A 153 17.94 13.04 2.06
C GLY A 153 16.94 13.92 2.80
N THR A 154 15.67 13.86 2.43
CA THR A 154 14.58 14.60 3.11
C THR A 154 14.51 14.22 4.58
N TYR A 155 14.47 12.92 4.88
CA TYR A 155 14.41 12.44 6.26
C TYR A 155 15.70 12.74 7.05
N ALA A 156 16.85 12.75 6.39
CA ALA A 156 18.11 13.18 7.03
C ALA A 156 18.08 14.66 7.44
N LEU A 157 17.52 15.53 6.59
CA LEU A 157 17.30 16.94 6.95
C LEU A 157 16.32 17.09 8.10
N THR A 158 15.22 16.33 8.09
CA THR A 158 14.25 16.29 9.18
C THR A 158 14.89 15.81 10.48
N ALA A 159 15.69 14.75 10.44
CA ALA A 159 16.42 14.23 11.60
C ALA A 159 17.40 15.28 12.16
N ARG A 160 18.14 15.99 11.28
CA ARG A 160 19.04 17.08 11.69
C ARG A 160 18.29 18.19 12.40
N ARG A 161 17.09 18.58 11.91
CA ARG A 161 16.25 19.56 12.57
C ARG A 161 15.75 19.07 13.91
N TYR A 162 15.32 17.83 14.00
CA TYR A 162 14.87 17.18 15.23
C TYR A 162 15.97 17.15 16.29
N PHE A 163 17.19 16.76 15.92
CA PHE A 163 18.33 16.78 16.84
C PHE A 163 18.61 18.19 17.40
N HIS A 164 18.47 19.22 16.57
CA HIS A 164 18.67 20.60 16.99
C HIS A 164 17.59 21.09 17.97
N GLU A 165 16.32 20.68 17.76
CA GLU A 165 15.20 21.17 18.58
C GLU A 165 15.01 20.40 19.88
N PHE A 166 15.34 19.10 19.90
CA PHE A 166 14.98 18.21 21.00
C PHE A 166 16.20 17.57 21.69
N ASP A 167 17.39 18.08 21.45
CA ASP A 167 18.63 17.56 22.03
C ASP A 167 18.82 16.04 21.86
N SER A 168 18.33 15.52 20.76
CA SER A 168 18.40 14.12 20.37
C SER A 168 19.66 13.86 19.55
N THR A 169 20.05 12.59 19.42
CA THR A 169 21.30 12.19 18.77
C THR A 169 21.09 11.12 17.72
N HIS A 170 22.16 10.77 17.02
CA HIS A 170 22.15 9.67 16.06
C HIS A 170 21.84 8.32 16.74
N ASP A 171 22.22 8.15 18.00
CA ASP A 171 21.98 6.91 18.75
C ASP A 171 20.49 6.61 18.94
N ASP A 172 19.65 7.64 19.05
CA ASP A 172 18.20 7.49 19.10
C ASP A 172 17.65 6.81 17.82
N LEU A 173 18.21 7.14 16.66
CA LEU A 173 17.86 6.48 15.40
C LEU A 173 18.36 5.03 15.36
N VAL A 174 19.51 4.73 15.97
CA VAL A 174 20.01 3.34 16.07
C VAL A 174 19.05 2.48 16.89
N HIS A 175 18.51 2.96 18.00
CA HIS A 175 17.49 2.25 18.79
C HIS A 175 16.26 1.91 17.97
N VAL A 176 15.75 2.85 17.15
CA VAL A 176 14.61 2.60 16.24
C VAL A 176 14.98 1.53 15.22
N SER A 177 16.17 1.60 14.64
CA SER A 177 16.65 0.63 13.67
C SER A 177 16.75 -0.79 14.24
N VAL A 178 17.36 -0.96 15.41
CA VAL A 178 17.49 -2.24 16.11
C VAL A 178 16.12 -2.83 16.41
N LYS A 179 15.20 -2.04 16.98
CA LYS A 179 13.82 -2.46 17.25
C LYS A 179 13.11 -2.94 15.98
N ASN A 180 13.17 -2.17 14.90
CA ASN A 180 12.48 -2.51 13.67
C ASN A 180 13.05 -3.75 12.99
N HIS A 181 14.37 -3.95 13.03
CA HIS A 181 15.00 -5.16 12.54
C HIS A 181 14.65 -6.39 13.37
N MET A 182 14.50 -6.24 14.68
CA MET A 182 14.06 -7.32 15.56
C MET A 182 12.64 -7.77 15.18
N HIS A 183 11.71 -6.85 15.04
CA HIS A 183 10.33 -7.17 14.62
C HIS A 183 10.28 -7.72 13.18
N GLY A 184 11.07 -7.17 12.27
CA GLY A 184 11.17 -7.67 10.89
C GLY A 184 11.74 -9.10 10.82
N PHE A 185 12.61 -9.49 11.75
CA PHE A 185 13.12 -10.84 11.83
C PHE A 185 12.04 -11.86 12.18
N GLU A 186 11.10 -11.52 13.06
CA GLU A 186 9.99 -12.36 13.45
C GLU A 186 8.88 -12.44 12.37
N ASN A 187 8.82 -11.50 11.46
CA ASN A 187 7.82 -11.47 10.39
C ASN A 187 8.25 -12.32 9.19
N GLU A 188 7.55 -13.42 8.92
CA GLU A 188 7.88 -14.39 7.86
C GLU A 188 7.79 -13.79 6.44
N VAL A 189 6.96 -12.79 6.23
CA VAL A 189 6.79 -12.14 4.93
C VAL A 189 7.70 -10.94 4.72
N ALA A 190 8.46 -10.52 5.73
CA ALA A 190 9.39 -9.40 5.60
C ALA A 190 10.56 -9.71 4.66
N HIS A 191 11.00 -8.69 3.89
CA HIS A 191 12.15 -8.81 2.99
C HIS A 191 13.48 -8.90 3.78
N LEU A 192 13.69 -8.00 4.75
CA LEU A 192 14.94 -7.89 5.50
C LEU A 192 14.81 -8.58 6.87
N ARG A 193 14.94 -9.91 6.87
CA ARG A 193 14.90 -10.72 8.08
C ARG A 193 16.31 -10.91 8.67
N LYS A 194 16.88 -9.83 9.18
CA LYS A 194 18.21 -9.83 9.78
C LYS A 194 18.21 -9.07 11.09
N ARG A 195 18.65 -9.71 12.16
CA ARG A 195 18.92 -9.03 13.43
C ARG A 195 20.16 -8.15 13.29
N VAL A 196 20.08 -6.97 13.86
CA VAL A 196 21.21 -6.04 13.97
C VAL A 196 21.37 -5.64 15.43
N THR A 197 22.59 -5.29 15.80
CA THR A 197 22.93 -4.80 17.14
C THR A 197 23.34 -3.34 17.07
N PHE A 198 23.43 -2.72 18.20
CA PHE A 198 23.95 -1.36 18.37
C PHE A 198 25.38 -1.24 17.86
#